data_200cd5371a33f187a36b9c6ef1ccf6d4
#
_entry.id   200cd5371a33f187a36b9c6ef1ccf6d4
#
_cell.length_a   1.000
_cell.length_b   1.000
_cell.length_c   1.000
_cell.angle_alpha   90.00
_cell.angle_beta   90.00
_cell.angle_gamma   90.00
#
_symmetry.space_group_name_H-M   'P 1'
#
loop_
_entity.id
_entity.type
_entity.pdbx_description
1 polymer ?
#
loop_
_entity_poly.entity_id
_entity_poly.type
_entity_poly.pdbx_seq_one_letter_code
_entity_poly.pdbx_strand_id
1 'polypeptide(L)'
;AELHEAGVSLTLDLVLNHVAEEHDWAMRARAGEEKYRDYFLIFPDRTAPDAYEASLPEVFPDFAPGNFTWDEAAAGWVWTTFNSFQWDVNWSNPDVFCEYADIIGFLANQGVDCLRLDAIAFIWKRLGTNCQNQPEVHIITQALRAFARILAPALIFKAEAIVGPSQVGAYFGEGQQAGKVSDLAYHNSLMVQIWSALAAKDAKLIEHSMSRFHALPSNTAWGVYLRCHDDIGWAIDDSDAQALGLNGHAHRMFLADFYTGKFFGSAARGVDFQTDDQSGERRTSGSSASLAGIEAALESGSADELDTAVARYLCAYSMVFGFGGIPLDNVGVQYGLGA
;
A
#
# COMPACT_ATOMS: atom_id res chain seq x y z
N ALA A 1 15.28 16.79 -13.89
CA ALA A 1 16.62 17.08 -14.43
C ALA A 1 17.71 16.74 -13.41
N GLU A 2 17.79 17.41 -12.25
CA GLU A 2 18.83 17.22 -11.24
C GLU A 2 18.95 15.78 -10.71
N LEU A 3 17.81 15.11 -10.46
CA LEU A 3 17.79 13.71 -10.03
C LEU A 3 18.43 12.78 -11.09
N HIS A 4 18.05 12.96 -12.35
CA HIS A 4 18.63 12.16 -13.46
C HIS A 4 20.11 12.42 -13.67
N GLU A 5 20.56 13.67 -13.50
CA GLU A 5 21.99 14.03 -13.54
C GLU A 5 22.77 13.34 -12.41
N ALA A 6 22.11 13.13 -11.25
CA ALA A 6 22.66 12.36 -10.14
C ALA A 6 22.52 10.83 -10.30
N GLY A 7 21.93 10.35 -11.39
CA GLY A 7 21.68 8.92 -11.63
C GLY A 7 20.51 8.35 -10.79
N VAL A 8 19.60 9.20 -10.34
CA VAL A 8 18.44 8.83 -9.51
C VAL A 8 17.17 8.87 -10.34
N SER A 9 16.43 7.76 -10.36
CA SER A 9 15.11 7.67 -11.01
C SER A 9 14.02 8.27 -10.12
N LEU A 10 13.06 8.97 -10.75
CA LEU A 10 11.94 9.58 -10.07
C LEU A 10 10.73 8.65 -10.06
N THR A 11 10.28 8.29 -8.86
CA THR A 11 9.00 7.62 -8.66
C THR A 11 7.98 8.62 -8.11
N LEU A 12 6.81 8.72 -8.75
CA LEU A 12 5.68 9.51 -8.25
C LEU A 12 4.46 8.62 -8.03
N ASP A 13 3.64 9.02 -7.05
CA ASP A 13 2.33 8.40 -6.85
C ASP A 13 1.37 8.83 -7.96
N LEU A 14 0.64 7.85 -8.47
CA LEU A 14 -0.55 8.01 -9.30
C LEU A 14 -1.72 7.39 -8.53
N VAL A 15 -2.48 8.23 -7.86
CA VAL A 15 -3.65 7.79 -7.08
C VAL A 15 -4.77 7.47 -8.06
N LEU A 16 -5.12 6.18 -8.16
CA LEU A 16 -6.11 5.70 -9.12
C LEU A 16 -7.52 5.57 -8.52
N ASN A 17 -7.60 5.32 -7.21
CA ASN A 17 -8.90 5.03 -6.60
C ASN A 17 -9.74 6.28 -6.34
N HIS A 18 -9.12 7.41 -5.97
CA HIS A 18 -9.85 8.58 -5.51
C HIS A 18 -9.15 9.88 -5.85
N VAL A 19 -9.89 10.97 -5.75
CA VAL A 19 -9.38 12.34 -5.78
C VAL A 19 -9.90 13.11 -4.57
N ALA A 20 -9.25 14.21 -4.21
CA ALA A 20 -9.73 15.09 -3.16
C ALA A 20 -11.06 15.77 -3.56
N GLU A 21 -11.89 16.10 -2.59
CA GLU A 21 -13.17 16.80 -2.84
C GLU A 21 -13.00 18.21 -3.45
N GLU A 22 -11.80 18.78 -3.34
CA GLU A 22 -11.39 20.06 -3.98
C GLU A 22 -10.85 19.88 -5.41
N HIS A 23 -10.70 18.64 -5.87
CA HIS A 23 -10.26 18.38 -7.24
C HIS A 23 -11.25 18.96 -8.25
N ASP A 24 -10.74 19.45 -9.39
CA ASP A 24 -11.60 20.09 -10.42
C ASP A 24 -12.77 19.20 -10.83
N TRP A 25 -12.58 17.89 -10.96
CA TRP A 25 -13.67 16.96 -11.29
C TRP A 25 -14.77 16.93 -10.22
N ALA A 26 -14.39 16.88 -8.94
CA ALA A 26 -15.34 16.84 -7.83
C ALA A 26 -16.09 18.17 -7.70
N MET A 27 -15.40 19.30 -7.85
CA MET A 27 -16.02 20.62 -7.83
C MET A 27 -17.01 20.80 -8.98
N ARG A 28 -16.70 20.31 -10.19
CA ARG A 28 -17.60 20.35 -11.34
C ARG A 28 -18.78 19.39 -11.19
N ALA A 29 -18.58 18.23 -10.59
CA ALA A 29 -19.66 17.31 -10.23
C ALA A 29 -20.64 17.98 -9.24
N ARG A 30 -20.12 18.67 -8.21
CA ARG A 30 -20.93 19.48 -7.26
C ARG A 30 -21.68 20.62 -7.96
N ALA A 31 -21.10 21.20 -8.99
CA ALA A 31 -21.75 22.25 -9.81
C ALA A 31 -22.84 21.69 -10.74
N GLY A 32 -23.06 20.38 -10.76
CA GLY A 32 -24.10 19.74 -11.56
C GLY A 32 -23.71 19.44 -13.00
N GLU A 33 -22.41 19.49 -13.36
CA GLU A 33 -21.94 19.08 -14.68
C GLU A 33 -22.03 17.55 -14.82
N GLU A 34 -22.95 17.08 -15.67
CA GLU A 34 -23.28 15.66 -15.83
C GLU A 34 -22.06 14.80 -16.15
N LYS A 35 -21.20 15.24 -17.09
CA LYS A 35 -19.94 14.55 -17.42
C LYS A 35 -19.10 14.22 -16.19
N TYR A 36 -18.90 15.19 -15.30
CA TYR A 36 -18.05 15.03 -14.13
C TYR A 36 -18.76 14.32 -12.98
N ARG A 37 -20.09 14.42 -12.92
CA ARG A 37 -20.88 13.64 -12.00
C ARG A 37 -20.72 12.14 -12.25
N ASP A 38 -20.65 11.74 -13.53
CA ASP A 38 -20.46 10.35 -13.96
C ASP A 38 -19.02 9.83 -13.71
N TYR A 39 -18.08 10.72 -13.35
CA TYR A 39 -16.74 10.31 -12.94
C TYR A 39 -16.69 9.72 -11.52
N PHE A 40 -17.76 9.84 -10.77
CA PHE A 40 -17.90 9.38 -9.39
C PHE A 40 -19.11 8.46 -9.24
N LEU A 41 -19.13 7.71 -8.14
CA LEU A 41 -20.28 6.92 -7.74
C LEU A 41 -21.07 7.71 -6.69
N ILE A 42 -22.14 8.38 -7.14
CA ILE A 42 -22.99 9.24 -6.31
C ILE A 42 -24.42 8.69 -6.34
N PHE A 43 -24.98 8.40 -5.18
CA PHE A 43 -26.28 7.78 -5.02
C PHE A 43 -27.27 8.75 -4.38
N PRO A 44 -28.54 8.79 -4.84
CA PRO A 44 -29.52 9.74 -4.30
C PRO A 44 -30.02 9.39 -2.89
N ASP A 45 -29.88 8.13 -2.50
CA ASP A 45 -30.32 7.59 -1.20
C ASP A 45 -29.41 6.46 -0.71
N ARG A 46 -29.70 5.87 0.45
CA ARG A 46 -28.92 4.80 1.06
C ARG A 46 -29.18 3.40 0.50
N THR A 47 -30.11 3.23 -0.43
CA THR A 47 -30.51 1.87 -0.91
C THR A 47 -29.31 1.11 -1.51
N ALA A 48 -28.58 1.73 -2.43
CA ALA A 48 -27.40 1.10 -3.01
C ALA A 48 -26.19 1.13 -2.05
N PRO A 49 -25.86 2.25 -1.37
CA PRO A 49 -24.82 2.29 -0.34
C PRO A 49 -24.96 1.18 0.71
N ASP A 50 -26.11 1.00 1.32
CA ASP A 50 -26.34 -0.03 2.34
C ASP A 50 -26.17 -1.45 1.79
N ALA A 51 -26.54 -1.68 0.53
CA ALA A 51 -26.35 -2.97 -0.13
C ALA A 51 -24.85 -3.27 -0.39
N TYR A 52 -24.04 -2.26 -0.66
CA TYR A 52 -22.58 -2.40 -0.80
C TYR A 52 -21.91 -2.58 0.58
N GLU A 53 -22.25 -1.76 1.57
CA GLU A 53 -21.65 -1.81 2.91
C GLU A 53 -21.85 -3.16 3.62
N ALA A 54 -22.86 -3.93 3.23
CA ALA A 54 -23.05 -5.29 3.73
C ALA A 54 -21.83 -6.22 3.50
N SER A 55 -20.93 -5.89 2.56
CA SER A 55 -19.75 -6.70 2.22
C SER A 55 -18.45 -5.90 2.15
N LEU A 56 -18.49 -4.58 2.29
CA LEU A 56 -17.31 -3.74 2.25
C LEU A 56 -16.58 -3.73 3.60
N PRO A 57 -15.25 -3.84 3.61
CA PRO A 57 -14.48 -3.52 4.80
C PRO A 57 -14.36 -2.02 4.98
N GLU A 58 -14.26 -1.56 6.20
CA GLU A 58 -13.84 -0.20 6.52
C GLU A 58 -12.32 -0.15 6.59
N VAL A 59 -11.71 0.78 5.84
CA VAL A 59 -10.24 0.90 5.82
C VAL A 59 -9.75 1.68 7.03
N PHE A 60 -10.48 2.72 7.43
CA PHE A 60 -10.14 3.61 8.54
C PHE A 60 -11.31 3.81 9.51
N PRO A 61 -11.75 2.75 10.23
CA PRO A 61 -12.95 2.81 11.05
C PRO A 61 -12.91 3.87 12.16
N ASP A 62 -11.73 4.16 12.72
CA ASP A 62 -11.58 5.07 13.87
C ASP A 62 -11.86 6.54 13.52
N PHE A 63 -11.59 6.98 12.30
CA PHE A 63 -11.72 8.38 11.91
C PHE A 63 -12.46 8.62 10.59
N ALA A 64 -12.72 7.59 9.83
CA ALA A 64 -13.52 7.64 8.60
C ALA A 64 -14.44 6.41 8.51
N PRO A 65 -15.42 6.27 9.42
CA PRO A 65 -16.34 5.15 9.44
C PRO A 65 -17.27 5.17 8.22
N GLY A 66 -17.60 4.00 7.73
CA GLY A 66 -18.41 3.79 6.54
C GLY A 66 -17.64 3.98 5.23
N ASN A 67 -18.34 3.76 4.12
CA ASN A 67 -17.77 3.87 2.78
C ASN A 67 -18.50 4.89 1.91
N PHE A 68 -19.43 5.66 2.49
CA PHE A 68 -20.23 6.66 1.77
C PHE A 68 -20.45 7.90 2.63
N THR A 69 -20.21 9.05 2.04
CA THR A 69 -20.37 10.37 2.66
C THR A 69 -21.47 11.16 1.95
N TRP A 70 -22.40 11.76 2.70
CA TRP A 70 -23.37 12.67 2.12
C TRP A 70 -22.71 13.99 1.73
N ASP A 71 -22.87 14.40 0.48
CA ASP A 71 -22.45 15.71 0.00
C ASP A 71 -23.66 16.55 -0.39
N GLU A 72 -23.84 17.68 0.31
CA GLU A 72 -24.99 18.59 0.12
C GLU A 72 -25.01 19.22 -1.27
N ALA A 73 -23.84 19.59 -1.83
CA ALA A 73 -23.77 20.25 -3.11
C ALA A 73 -24.02 19.27 -4.26
N ALA A 74 -23.51 18.05 -4.14
CA ALA A 74 -23.80 16.97 -5.08
C ALA A 74 -25.20 16.37 -4.87
N ALA A 75 -25.90 16.70 -3.77
CA ALA A 75 -27.19 16.15 -3.37
C ALA A 75 -27.21 14.61 -3.43
N GLY A 76 -26.22 13.97 -2.81
CA GLY A 76 -26.11 12.51 -2.86
C GLY A 76 -25.04 11.92 -1.95
N TRP A 77 -25.10 10.59 -1.79
CA TRP A 77 -24.11 9.79 -1.10
C TRP A 77 -22.97 9.46 -2.04
N VAL A 78 -21.82 10.04 -1.78
CA VAL A 78 -20.61 9.82 -2.56
C VAL A 78 -19.84 8.63 -1.99
N TRP A 79 -19.31 7.77 -2.85
CA TRP A 79 -18.42 6.70 -2.43
C TRP A 79 -17.08 7.26 -1.94
N THR A 80 -16.69 6.91 -0.71
CA THR A 80 -15.49 7.40 -0.03
C THR A 80 -14.82 6.25 0.73
N THR A 81 -14.03 5.43 0.02
CA THR A 81 -13.39 4.23 0.60
C THR A 81 -12.45 4.56 1.77
N PHE A 82 -11.72 5.68 1.71
CA PHE A 82 -10.66 6.02 2.68
C PHE A 82 -11.09 7.12 3.64
N ASN A 83 -11.25 8.34 3.15
CA ASN A 83 -11.69 9.48 3.97
C ASN A 83 -12.87 10.19 3.32
N SER A 84 -13.68 10.86 4.13
CA SER A 84 -14.89 11.57 3.68
C SER A 84 -14.63 12.63 2.58
N PHE A 85 -13.42 13.19 2.56
CA PHE A 85 -12.97 14.17 1.56
C PHE A 85 -12.26 13.55 0.35
N GLN A 86 -12.17 12.21 0.26
CA GLN A 86 -11.55 11.46 -0.83
C GLN A 86 -12.64 10.71 -1.60
N TRP A 87 -13.01 11.24 -2.76
CA TRP A 87 -14.09 10.73 -3.59
C TRP A 87 -13.59 9.65 -4.54
N ASP A 88 -14.15 8.46 -4.44
CA ASP A 88 -13.78 7.34 -5.28
C ASP A 88 -14.20 7.53 -6.73
N VAL A 89 -13.27 7.28 -7.64
CA VAL A 89 -13.45 7.47 -9.07
C VAL A 89 -14.15 6.27 -9.71
N ASN A 90 -15.06 6.52 -10.62
CA ASN A 90 -15.85 5.51 -11.32
C ASN A 90 -15.11 4.93 -12.52
N TRP A 91 -14.31 3.90 -12.33
CA TRP A 91 -13.58 3.22 -13.40
C TRP A 91 -14.44 2.42 -14.38
N SER A 92 -15.75 2.30 -14.13
CA SER A 92 -16.68 1.76 -15.14
C SER A 92 -16.99 2.77 -16.25
N ASN A 93 -16.64 4.05 -16.04
CA ASN A 93 -16.77 5.10 -17.05
C ASN A 93 -15.50 5.15 -17.92
N PRO A 94 -15.59 4.91 -19.25
CA PRO A 94 -14.41 4.91 -20.12
C PRO A 94 -13.74 6.28 -20.25
N ASP A 95 -14.46 7.39 -20.02
CA ASP A 95 -13.88 8.73 -20.05
C ASP A 95 -12.85 8.90 -18.92
N VAL A 96 -13.08 8.29 -17.76
CA VAL A 96 -12.10 8.25 -16.66
C VAL A 96 -10.80 7.57 -17.10
N PHE A 97 -10.88 6.47 -17.83
CA PHE A 97 -9.70 5.82 -18.39
C PHE A 97 -8.91 6.78 -19.31
N CYS A 98 -9.62 7.53 -20.19
CA CYS A 98 -8.98 8.48 -21.09
C CYS A 98 -8.29 9.62 -20.33
N GLU A 99 -8.93 10.18 -19.31
CA GLU A 99 -8.33 11.22 -18.47
C GLU A 99 -7.05 10.72 -17.77
N TYR A 100 -7.08 9.51 -17.20
CA TYR A 100 -5.88 8.93 -16.58
C TYR A 100 -4.79 8.61 -17.61
N ALA A 101 -5.13 8.20 -18.82
CA ALA A 101 -4.16 8.03 -19.90
C ALA A 101 -3.45 9.36 -20.24
N ASP A 102 -4.18 10.45 -20.30
CA ASP A 102 -3.62 11.79 -20.52
C ASP A 102 -2.72 12.24 -19.34
N ILE A 103 -3.14 11.97 -18.10
CA ILE A 103 -2.32 12.23 -16.89
C ILE A 103 -1.01 11.42 -16.95
N ILE A 104 -1.05 10.15 -17.30
CA ILE A 104 0.14 9.30 -17.45
C ILE A 104 1.08 9.90 -18.51
N GLY A 105 0.54 10.32 -19.65
CA GLY A 105 1.30 10.97 -20.71
C GLY A 105 1.95 12.27 -20.25
N PHE A 106 1.21 13.09 -19.51
CA PHE A 106 1.73 14.33 -18.91
C PHE A 106 2.89 14.05 -17.95
N LEU A 107 2.73 13.12 -17.01
CA LEU A 107 3.76 12.79 -16.02
C LEU A 107 5.01 12.21 -16.66
N ALA A 108 4.86 11.36 -17.67
CA ALA A 108 5.97 10.85 -18.45
C ALA A 108 6.77 11.98 -19.14
N ASN A 109 6.08 12.99 -19.72
CA ASN A 109 6.70 14.16 -20.33
C ASN A 109 7.40 15.07 -19.30
N GLN A 110 7.03 15.00 -18.02
CA GLN A 110 7.74 15.70 -16.93
C GLN A 110 9.00 14.94 -16.49
N GLY A 111 9.28 13.75 -17.03
CA GLY A 111 10.46 12.95 -16.71
C GLY A 111 10.26 12.01 -15.52
N VAL A 112 9.04 11.57 -15.26
CA VAL A 112 8.77 10.51 -14.28
C VAL A 112 9.18 9.18 -14.87
N ASP A 113 9.97 8.40 -14.13
CA ASP A 113 10.48 7.08 -14.55
C ASP A 113 9.58 5.95 -14.08
N CYS A 114 8.94 6.13 -12.92
CA CYS A 114 8.08 5.11 -12.30
C CYS A 114 6.81 5.74 -11.73
N LEU A 115 5.65 5.15 -12.03
CA LEU A 115 4.39 5.50 -11.39
C LEU A 115 4.04 4.46 -10.33
N ARG A 116 3.94 4.88 -9.06
CA ARG A 116 3.37 4.07 -7.99
C ARG A 116 1.85 4.16 -8.10
N LEU A 117 1.22 3.06 -8.46
CA LEU A 117 -0.23 2.97 -8.62
C LEU A 117 -0.87 2.78 -7.24
N ASP A 118 -1.19 3.90 -6.61
CA ASP A 118 -1.71 3.95 -5.26
C ASP A 118 -3.13 3.41 -5.17
N ALA A 119 -3.42 2.66 -4.10
CA ALA A 119 -4.72 2.09 -3.79
C ALA A 119 -5.36 1.30 -4.95
N ILE A 120 -4.54 0.72 -5.83
CA ILE A 120 -4.99 0.08 -7.06
C ILE A 120 -5.95 -1.09 -6.82
N ALA A 121 -5.84 -1.76 -5.68
CA ALA A 121 -6.71 -2.88 -5.33
C ALA A 121 -8.19 -2.50 -5.27
N PHE A 122 -8.53 -1.23 -5.07
CA PHE A 122 -9.87 -0.74 -4.78
C PHE A 122 -10.60 -0.13 -5.98
N ILE A 123 -9.96 0.04 -7.14
CA ILE A 123 -10.50 0.84 -8.25
C ILE A 123 -11.79 0.29 -8.87
N TRP A 124 -12.11 -0.99 -8.71
CA TRP A 124 -13.32 -1.59 -9.29
C TRP A 124 -14.35 -1.96 -8.24
N LYS A 125 -15.58 -1.49 -8.44
CA LYS A 125 -16.70 -1.69 -7.52
C LYS A 125 -17.66 -2.73 -8.06
N ARG A 126 -17.90 -3.80 -7.29
CA ARG A 126 -18.83 -4.87 -7.62
C ARG A 126 -19.70 -5.22 -6.43
N LEU A 127 -21.02 -5.05 -6.59
CA LEU A 127 -21.98 -5.37 -5.53
C LEU A 127 -21.85 -6.84 -5.07
N GLY A 128 -21.93 -7.06 -3.78
CA GLY A 128 -21.83 -8.38 -3.16
C GLY A 128 -20.40 -8.92 -3.03
N THR A 129 -19.40 -8.05 -3.25
CA THR A 129 -17.99 -8.36 -3.00
C THR A 129 -17.41 -7.32 -2.05
N ASN A 130 -16.17 -7.56 -1.58
CA ASN A 130 -15.43 -6.58 -0.79
C ASN A 130 -14.85 -5.43 -1.63
N CYS A 131 -15.09 -5.38 -2.94
CA CYS A 131 -14.56 -4.40 -3.89
C CYS A 131 -13.04 -4.25 -3.88
N GLN A 132 -12.32 -5.32 -3.53
CA GLN A 132 -10.86 -5.39 -3.59
C GLN A 132 -10.41 -6.47 -4.55
N ASN A 133 -9.31 -6.24 -5.25
CA ASN A 133 -8.66 -7.22 -6.13
C ASN A 133 -9.59 -7.85 -7.18
N GLN A 134 -10.61 -7.12 -7.62
CA GLN A 134 -11.52 -7.61 -8.63
C GLN A 134 -10.77 -7.85 -9.96
N PRO A 135 -11.18 -8.81 -10.80
CA PRO A 135 -10.50 -9.12 -12.07
C PRO A 135 -10.30 -7.91 -12.98
N GLU A 136 -11.24 -6.96 -12.96
CA GLU A 136 -11.19 -5.74 -13.76
C GLU A 136 -10.04 -4.81 -13.36
N VAL A 137 -9.60 -4.83 -12.10
CA VAL A 137 -8.42 -4.08 -11.65
C VAL A 137 -7.21 -4.42 -12.52
N HIS A 138 -6.97 -5.72 -12.74
CA HIS A 138 -5.83 -6.19 -13.53
C HIS A 138 -5.99 -5.88 -15.01
N ILE A 139 -7.23 -5.94 -15.55
CA ILE A 139 -7.53 -5.60 -16.95
C ILE A 139 -7.28 -4.10 -17.20
N ILE A 140 -7.78 -3.23 -16.32
CA ILE A 140 -7.59 -1.77 -16.42
C ILE A 140 -6.10 -1.44 -16.31
N THR A 141 -5.41 -2.00 -15.34
CA THR A 141 -3.96 -1.78 -15.16
C THR A 141 -3.18 -2.21 -16.39
N GLN A 142 -3.50 -3.38 -16.96
CA GLN A 142 -2.88 -3.85 -18.19
C GLN A 142 -3.13 -2.91 -19.37
N ALA A 143 -4.35 -2.38 -19.50
CA ALA A 143 -4.69 -1.45 -20.56
C ALA A 143 -3.91 -0.12 -20.41
N LEU A 144 -3.83 0.44 -19.20
CA LEU A 144 -3.02 1.64 -18.90
C LEU A 144 -1.54 1.39 -19.18
N ARG A 145 -1.02 0.22 -18.77
CA ARG A 145 0.39 -0.14 -19.04
C ARG A 145 0.65 -0.32 -20.53
N ALA A 146 -0.26 -0.95 -21.27
CA ALA A 146 -0.12 -1.08 -22.73
C ALA A 146 -0.10 0.28 -23.42
N PHE A 147 -0.96 1.20 -23.01
CA PHE A 147 -0.96 2.59 -23.47
C PHE A 147 0.37 3.28 -23.14
N ALA A 148 0.83 3.21 -21.89
CA ALA A 148 2.09 3.80 -21.45
C ALA A 148 3.29 3.24 -22.25
N ARG A 149 3.31 1.95 -22.57
CA ARG A 149 4.37 1.32 -23.38
C ARG A 149 4.44 1.85 -24.81
N ILE A 150 3.32 2.29 -25.37
CA ILE A 150 3.28 2.92 -26.71
C ILE A 150 3.78 4.37 -26.62
N LEU A 151 3.33 5.11 -25.61
CA LEU A 151 3.60 6.54 -25.50
C LEU A 151 4.96 6.85 -24.88
N ALA A 152 5.34 6.12 -23.84
CA ALA A 152 6.55 6.31 -23.04
C ALA A 152 7.13 4.94 -22.62
N PRO A 153 7.81 4.23 -23.54
CA PRO A 153 8.22 2.84 -23.33
C PRO A 153 9.18 2.60 -22.15
N ALA A 154 9.84 3.65 -21.67
CA ALA A 154 10.72 3.59 -20.50
C ALA A 154 9.98 3.72 -19.15
N LEU A 155 8.72 4.21 -19.16
CA LEU A 155 7.92 4.36 -17.96
C LEU A 155 7.56 3.00 -17.39
N ILE A 156 7.76 2.80 -16.08
CA ILE A 156 7.41 1.57 -15.38
C ILE A 156 6.28 1.80 -14.39
N PHE A 157 5.49 0.75 -14.15
CA PHE A 157 4.41 0.75 -13.19
C PHE A 157 4.77 -0.08 -11.97
N LYS A 158 4.60 0.51 -10.79
CA LYS A 158 4.76 -0.15 -9.49
C LYS A 158 3.41 -0.24 -8.80
N ALA A 159 2.86 -1.45 -8.69
CA ALA A 159 1.61 -1.66 -7.96
C ALA A 159 1.81 -1.46 -6.46
N GLU A 160 0.95 -0.62 -5.87
CA GLU A 160 0.74 -0.57 -4.43
C GLU A 160 -0.49 -1.42 -4.12
N ALA A 161 -0.22 -2.69 -3.80
CA ALA A 161 -1.22 -3.67 -3.45
C ALA A 161 -0.76 -4.41 -2.19
N ILE A 162 -1.28 -3.98 -1.04
CA ILE A 162 -1.04 -4.62 0.26
C ILE A 162 -2.01 -5.80 0.38
N VAL A 163 -1.64 -6.90 -0.26
CA VAL A 163 -2.47 -8.11 -0.37
C VAL A 163 -1.68 -9.34 0.04
N GLY A 164 -2.39 -10.44 0.30
CA GLY A 164 -1.76 -11.70 0.66
C GLY A 164 -0.88 -12.29 -0.44
N PRO A 165 0.07 -13.20 -0.10
CA PRO A 165 0.99 -13.81 -1.05
C PRO A 165 0.33 -14.48 -2.25
N SER A 166 -0.85 -15.07 -2.05
CA SER A 166 -1.62 -15.72 -3.12
C SER A 166 -2.27 -14.76 -4.12
N GLN A 167 -2.42 -13.48 -3.76
CA GLN A 167 -3.10 -12.48 -4.58
C GLN A 167 -2.12 -11.55 -5.31
N VAL A 168 -0.92 -11.35 -4.77
CA VAL A 168 0.05 -10.39 -5.32
C VAL A 168 0.55 -10.80 -6.71
N GLY A 169 0.55 -12.10 -7.04
CA GLY A 169 0.93 -12.60 -8.35
C GLY A 169 0.11 -11.98 -9.50
N ALA A 170 -1.18 -11.76 -9.30
CA ALA A 170 -2.07 -11.17 -10.28
C ALA A 170 -1.66 -9.73 -10.70
N TYR A 171 -0.98 -8.99 -9.83
CA TYR A 171 -0.45 -7.65 -10.13
C TYR A 171 0.76 -7.66 -11.07
N PHE A 172 1.44 -8.78 -11.21
CA PHE A 172 2.43 -8.99 -12.28
C PHE A 172 1.80 -9.57 -13.55
N GLY A 173 0.57 -10.10 -13.42
CA GLY A 173 -0.17 -10.81 -14.47
C GLY A 173 0.07 -12.31 -14.43
N GLU A 174 -0.95 -13.06 -14.84
CA GLU A 174 -0.96 -14.52 -14.83
C GLU A 174 -1.25 -15.09 -16.22
N GLY A 175 -0.84 -16.33 -16.46
CA GLY A 175 -1.08 -17.04 -17.71
C GLY A 175 -0.58 -16.25 -18.92
N GLN A 176 -1.46 -15.95 -19.89
CA GLN A 176 -1.12 -15.17 -21.09
C GLN A 176 -0.81 -13.69 -20.80
N GLN A 177 -1.17 -13.20 -19.60
CA GLN A 177 -0.93 -11.84 -19.15
C GLN A 177 0.31 -11.72 -18.27
N ALA A 178 1.05 -12.80 -18.05
CA ALA A 178 2.27 -12.80 -17.24
C ALA A 178 3.25 -11.72 -17.69
N GLY A 179 3.67 -10.87 -16.75
CA GLY A 179 4.56 -9.75 -17.00
C GLY A 179 3.95 -8.56 -17.76
N LYS A 180 2.60 -8.46 -17.85
CA LYS A 180 1.92 -7.41 -18.62
C LYS A 180 1.02 -6.48 -17.80
N VAL A 181 0.93 -6.66 -16.48
CA VAL A 181 0.08 -5.82 -15.60
C VAL A 181 0.91 -4.73 -14.94
N SER A 182 1.86 -5.07 -14.08
CA SER A 182 2.81 -4.11 -13.51
C SER A 182 4.24 -4.63 -13.68
N ASP A 183 5.20 -3.72 -13.64
CA ASP A 183 6.62 -4.05 -13.73
C ASP A 183 7.20 -4.39 -12.36
N LEU A 184 6.69 -3.70 -11.33
CA LEU A 184 7.06 -3.85 -9.92
C LEU A 184 5.82 -4.01 -9.07
N ALA A 185 5.95 -4.72 -7.95
CA ALA A 185 5.02 -4.66 -6.83
C ALA A 185 5.80 -4.65 -5.52
N TYR A 186 5.24 -4.04 -4.48
CA TYR A 186 5.83 -4.09 -3.15
C TYR A 186 5.88 -5.50 -2.59
N HIS A 187 7.01 -5.88 -2.04
CA HIS A 187 7.14 -7.13 -1.29
C HIS A 187 6.79 -6.91 0.19
N ASN A 188 5.52 -6.57 0.46
CA ASN A 188 5.06 -6.27 1.82
C ASN A 188 5.31 -7.44 2.80
N SER A 189 5.08 -8.68 2.35
CA SER A 189 5.33 -9.86 3.20
C SER A 189 6.80 -9.95 3.63
N LEU A 190 7.77 -9.63 2.76
CA LEU A 190 9.18 -9.62 3.14
C LEU A 190 9.45 -8.59 4.23
N MET A 191 8.93 -7.38 4.08
CA MET A 191 9.07 -6.31 5.07
C MET A 191 8.55 -6.74 6.44
N VAL A 192 7.33 -7.26 6.50
CA VAL A 192 6.72 -7.77 7.75
C VAL A 192 7.53 -8.90 8.35
N GLN A 193 8.00 -9.85 7.53
CA GLN A 193 8.77 -11.00 7.99
C GLN A 193 10.17 -10.62 8.49
N ILE A 194 10.82 -9.59 7.93
CA ILE A 194 12.08 -9.06 8.46
C ILE A 194 11.87 -8.54 9.88
N TRP A 195 10.86 -7.70 10.09
CA TRP A 195 10.52 -7.18 11.42
C TRP A 195 10.14 -8.29 12.39
N SER A 196 9.37 -9.29 11.92
CA SER A 196 9.00 -10.47 12.71
C SER A 196 10.24 -11.26 13.15
N ALA A 197 11.16 -11.55 12.25
CA ALA A 197 12.38 -12.29 12.55
C ALA A 197 13.27 -11.56 13.58
N LEU A 198 13.38 -10.24 13.47
CA LEU A 198 14.14 -9.42 14.41
C LEU A 198 13.51 -9.40 15.81
N ALA A 199 12.18 -9.26 15.91
CA ALA A 199 11.47 -9.26 17.18
C ALA A 199 11.51 -10.64 17.87
N ALA A 200 11.23 -11.69 17.11
CA ALA A 200 11.21 -13.07 17.62
C ALA A 200 12.61 -13.65 17.82
N LYS A 201 13.65 -13.07 17.21
CA LYS A 201 15.01 -13.63 17.13
C LYS A 201 15.03 -15.04 16.53
N ASP A 202 14.13 -15.29 15.58
CA ASP A 202 13.98 -16.58 14.88
C ASP A 202 13.66 -16.32 13.39
N ALA A 203 14.41 -16.98 12.51
CA ALA A 203 14.28 -16.84 11.06
C ALA A 203 13.37 -17.89 10.41
N LYS A 204 12.81 -18.85 11.17
CA LYS A 204 12.04 -19.95 10.60
C LYS A 204 10.80 -19.48 9.86
N LEU A 205 10.10 -18.46 10.40
CA LEU A 205 8.86 -17.97 9.81
C LEU A 205 9.14 -17.23 8.49
N ILE A 206 10.17 -16.38 8.43
CA ILE A 206 10.57 -15.72 7.17
C ILE A 206 11.05 -16.74 6.12
N GLU A 207 11.84 -17.75 6.51
CA GLU A 207 12.29 -18.80 5.61
C GLU A 207 11.10 -19.58 5.03
N HIS A 208 10.17 -20.00 5.87
CA HIS A 208 8.96 -20.71 5.45
C HIS A 208 8.10 -19.85 4.53
N SER A 209 7.76 -18.64 4.94
CA SER A 209 6.89 -17.74 4.18
C SER A 209 7.49 -17.37 2.81
N MET A 210 8.79 -17.05 2.76
CA MET A 210 9.45 -16.70 1.51
C MET A 210 9.56 -17.88 0.53
N SER A 211 9.65 -19.11 1.03
CA SER A 211 9.67 -20.32 0.18
C SER A 211 8.37 -20.56 -0.60
N ARG A 212 7.28 -19.93 -0.20
CA ARG A 212 5.95 -20.07 -0.85
C ARG A 212 5.75 -19.13 -2.03
N PHE A 213 6.60 -18.15 -2.22
CA PHE A 213 6.49 -17.25 -3.35
C PHE A 213 7.00 -17.92 -4.63
N HIS A 214 6.20 -17.83 -5.70
CA HIS A 214 6.57 -18.34 -7.00
C HIS A 214 7.55 -17.39 -7.70
N ALA A 215 8.32 -17.95 -8.67
CA ALA A 215 9.19 -17.14 -9.51
C ALA A 215 8.35 -16.10 -10.29
N LEU A 216 8.87 -14.88 -10.32
CA LEU A 216 8.25 -13.79 -11.06
C LEU A 216 8.43 -13.96 -12.58
N PRO A 217 7.56 -13.37 -13.41
CA PRO A 217 7.81 -13.20 -14.83
C PRO A 217 9.16 -12.48 -15.06
N SER A 218 9.94 -12.89 -16.06
CA SER A 218 11.33 -12.45 -16.27
C SER A 218 11.51 -10.93 -16.48
N ASN A 219 10.45 -10.23 -16.84
CA ASN A 219 10.44 -8.78 -17.06
C ASN A 219 9.83 -7.99 -15.90
N THR A 220 9.70 -8.60 -14.73
CA THR A 220 9.16 -7.98 -13.52
C THR A 220 10.10 -8.18 -12.35
N ALA A 221 9.95 -7.37 -11.30
CA ALA A 221 10.75 -7.50 -10.10
C ALA A 221 9.96 -7.11 -8.84
N TRP A 222 10.40 -7.62 -7.71
CA TRP A 222 9.94 -7.13 -6.41
C TRP A 222 10.52 -5.75 -6.12
N GLY A 223 9.69 -4.83 -5.66
CA GLY A 223 10.12 -3.64 -4.95
C GLY A 223 10.30 -4.00 -3.48
N VAL A 224 11.55 -4.14 -3.04
CA VAL A 224 11.88 -4.55 -1.67
C VAL A 224 12.19 -3.32 -0.82
N TYR A 225 11.72 -3.30 0.42
CA TYR A 225 11.84 -2.16 1.30
C TYR A 225 11.77 -2.59 2.77
N LEU A 226 12.27 -1.76 3.66
CA LEU A 226 12.17 -1.98 5.10
C LEU A 226 11.03 -1.17 5.72
N ARG A 227 10.83 0.05 5.24
CA ARG A 227 9.75 0.96 5.63
C ARG A 227 9.35 1.88 4.47
N CYS A 228 8.11 2.34 4.50
CA CYS A 228 7.59 3.44 3.69
C CYS A 228 6.81 4.41 4.60
N HIS A 229 6.14 5.38 4.04
CA HIS A 229 5.36 6.36 4.81
C HIS A 229 4.07 5.79 5.42
N ASP A 230 3.61 4.63 4.94
CA ASP A 230 2.43 3.95 5.47
C ASP A 230 2.71 3.26 6.81
N ASP A 231 1.68 2.94 7.57
CA ASP A 231 1.74 2.09 8.75
C ASP A 231 2.08 0.64 8.39
N ILE A 232 2.50 -0.15 9.38
CA ILE A 232 2.70 -1.58 9.24
C ILE A 232 1.44 -2.32 9.68
N GLY A 233 0.74 -2.92 8.71
CA GLY A 233 -0.19 -4.01 9.00
C GLY A 233 0.61 -5.30 9.17
N TRP A 234 0.53 -5.93 10.34
CA TRP A 234 1.27 -7.15 10.66
C TRP A 234 0.69 -8.37 9.94
N ALA A 235 0.76 -8.37 8.60
CA ALA A 235 0.17 -9.39 7.73
C ALA A 235 0.95 -10.72 7.78
N ILE A 236 0.92 -11.38 8.93
CA ILE A 236 1.40 -12.75 9.09
C ILE A 236 0.29 -13.70 8.66
N ASP A 237 0.56 -14.56 7.68
CA ASP A 237 -0.39 -15.57 7.22
C ASP A 237 -0.58 -16.66 8.29
N ASP A 238 -1.84 -16.94 8.63
CA ASP A 238 -2.17 -17.91 9.69
C ASP A 238 -1.72 -19.33 9.34
N SER A 239 -1.73 -19.69 8.05
CA SER A 239 -1.26 -21.02 7.62
C SER A 239 0.25 -21.16 7.72
N ASP A 240 1.00 -20.07 7.47
CA ASP A 240 2.45 -20.05 7.67
C ASP A 240 2.82 -20.18 9.15
N ALA A 241 2.13 -19.43 9.99
CA ALA A 241 2.31 -19.50 11.44
C ALA A 241 1.98 -20.91 11.98
N GLN A 242 0.85 -21.46 11.57
CA GLN A 242 0.40 -22.79 11.98
C GLN A 242 1.36 -23.91 11.55
N ALA A 243 1.95 -23.80 10.35
CA ALA A 243 2.94 -24.76 9.86
C ALA A 243 4.17 -24.88 10.78
N LEU A 244 4.46 -23.81 11.54
CA LEU A 244 5.56 -23.76 12.51
C LEU A 244 5.09 -23.87 13.97
N GLY A 245 3.83 -24.23 14.21
CA GLY A 245 3.26 -24.36 15.53
C GLY A 245 2.99 -23.05 16.26
N LEU A 246 2.92 -21.93 15.51
CA LEU A 246 2.59 -20.61 16.03
C LEU A 246 1.10 -20.31 15.86
N ASN A 247 0.57 -19.44 16.72
CA ASN A 247 -0.74 -18.82 16.51
C ASN A 247 -0.55 -17.48 15.83
N GLY A 248 -1.08 -17.30 14.60
CA GLY A 248 -0.88 -16.11 13.79
C GLY A 248 -1.40 -14.84 14.46
N HIS A 249 -2.61 -14.87 15.01
CA HIS A 249 -3.18 -13.74 15.75
C HIS A 249 -2.31 -13.33 16.94
N ALA A 250 -1.92 -14.29 17.79
CA ALA A 250 -1.06 -13.98 18.94
C ALA A 250 0.30 -13.44 18.50
N HIS A 251 0.82 -13.91 17.37
CA HIS A 251 2.09 -13.39 16.81
C HIS A 251 1.95 -11.96 16.28
N ARG A 252 0.85 -11.63 15.59
CA ARG A 252 0.56 -10.26 15.16
C ARG A 252 0.42 -9.29 16.35
N MET A 253 -0.27 -9.72 17.41
CA MET A 253 -0.37 -8.95 18.66
C MET A 253 0.99 -8.76 19.33
N PHE A 254 1.82 -9.81 19.39
CA PHE A 254 3.19 -9.72 19.89
C PHE A 254 4.02 -8.68 19.12
N LEU A 255 3.92 -8.65 17.78
CA LEU A 255 4.65 -7.68 16.95
C LEU A 255 4.19 -6.25 17.23
N ALA A 256 2.87 -6.01 17.32
CA ALA A 256 2.33 -4.71 17.67
C ALA A 256 2.84 -4.24 19.05
N ASP A 257 2.81 -5.10 20.07
CA ASP A 257 3.33 -4.77 21.40
C ASP A 257 4.85 -4.55 21.39
N PHE A 258 5.59 -5.36 20.65
CA PHE A 258 7.04 -5.26 20.56
C PHE A 258 7.45 -3.92 19.94
N TYR A 259 6.86 -3.58 18.78
CA TYR A 259 7.26 -2.39 18.04
C TYR A 259 6.69 -1.07 18.58
N THR A 260 5.70 -1.14 19.47
CA THR A 260 5.26 0.03 20.26
C THR A 260 5.92 0.15 21.63
N GLY A 261 6.91 -0.69 21.93
CA GLY A 261 7.65 -0.65 23.20
C GLY A 261 6.86 -1.18 24.41
N LYS A 262 5.69 -1.76 24.20
CA LYS A 262 4.85 -2.35 25.27
C LYS A 262 5.36 -3.71 25.72
N PHE A 263 6.07 -4.43 24.83
CA PHE A 263 6.64 -5.73 25.15
C PHE A 263 7.93 -5.56 25.97
N PHE A 264 8.04 -6.30 27.07
CA PHE A 264 9.21 -6.22 27.95
C PHE A 264 10.51 -6.54 27.19
N GLY A 265 11.50 -5.65 27.32
CA GLY A 265 12.80 -5.77 26.64
C GLY A 265 12.83 -5.23 25.21
N SER A 266 11.75 -4.67 24.70
CA SER A 266 11.76 -3.93 23.43
C SER A 266 12.33 -2.52 23.63
N ALA A 267 13.20 -2.11 22.72
CA ALA A 267 13.69 -0.73 22.59
C ALA A 267 12.98 0.06 21.48
N ALA A 268 11.99 -0.52 20.81
CA ALA A 268 11.24 0.15 19.75
C ALA A 268 10.39 1.31 20.30
N ARG A 269 10.17 2.34 19.46
CA ARG A 269 9.41 3.56 19.78
C ARG A 269 8.34 3.85 18.71
N GLY A 270 7.78 2.80 18.09
CA GLY A 270 6.59 2.96 17.27
C GLY A 270 5.35 3.32 18.09
N VAL A 271 4.31 3.73 17.39
CA VAL A 271 3.00 4.04 17.98
C VAL A 271 1.92 3.15 17.39
N ASP A 272 0.88 2.83 18.18
CA ASP A 272 -0.30 2.16 17.62
C ASP A 272 -0.98 3.08 16.60
N PHE A 273 -1.34 2.49 15.50
CA PHE A 273 -2.17 3.11 14.48
C PHE A 273 -3.32 2.17 14.17
N GLN A 274 -4.52 2.60 14.43
CA GLN A 274 -5.76 1.83 14.32
C GLN A 274 -5.77 0.48 15.07
N THR A 275 -6.91 0.20 15.63
CA THR A 275 -7.22 -1.08 16.26
C THR A 275 -8.46 -1.66 15.58
N ASP A 276 -8.41 -2.90 15.16
CA ASP A 276 -9.59 -3.62 14.71
C ASP A 276 -10.42 -4.02 15.94
N ASP A 277 -11.63 -3.49 16.03
CA ASP A 277 -12.52 -3.67 17.18
C ASP A 277 -12.95 -5.13 17.40
N GLN A 278 -12.94 -5.95 16.34
CA GLN A 278 -13.38 -7.35 16.43
C GLN A 278 -12.25 -8.28 16.84
N SER A 279 -11.07 -8.11 16.26
CA SER A 279 -9.90 -8.95 16.52
C SER A 279 -8.97 -8.38 17.60
N GLY A 280 -9.02 -7.07 17.85
CA GLY A 280 -8.07 -6.34 18.68
C GLY A 280 -6.70 -6.17 18.02
N GLU A 281 -6.53 -6.55 16.75
CA GLU A 281 -5.28 -6.39 16.04
C GLU A 281 -4.99 -4.91 15.77
N ARG A 282 -3.71 -4.55 15.87
CA ARG A 282 -3.26 -3.16 15.76
C ARG A 282 -2.18 -3.04 14.69
N ARG A 283 -2.24 -1.96 13.95
CA ARG A 283 -1.16 -1.53 13.07
C ARG A 283 -0.14 -0.71 13.84
N THR A 284 1.05 -0.54 13.29
CA THR A 284 2.12 0.21 13.95
C THR A 284 2.72 1.24 13.01
N SER A 285 2.78 2.49 13.44
CA SER A 285 3.53 3.57 12.77
C SER A 285 4.88 3.78 13.44
N GLY A 286 5.89 4.14 12.66
CA GLY A 286 7.23 4.43 13.14
C GLY A 286 8.26 4.44 12.03
N SER A 287 9.32 5.23 12.17
CA SER A 287 10.45 5.19 11.26
C SER A 287 11.26 3.90 11.45
N SER A 288 12.04 3.50 10.46
CA SER A 288 12.92 2.32 10.59
C SER A 288 13.93 2.48 11.75
N ALA A 289 14.38 3.71 12.00
CA ALA A 289 15.27 4.02 13.12
C ALA A 289 14.57 3.84 14.48
N SER A 290 13.35 4.36 14.61
CA SER A 290 12.52 4.24 15.81
C SER A 290 12.20 2.76 16.12
N LEU A 291 11.79 2.00 15.12
CA LEU A 291 11.48 0.58 15.27
C LEU A 291 12.71 -0.29 15.55
N ALA A 292 13.89 0.09 15.03
CA ALA A 292 15.15 -0.60 15.33
C ALA A 292 15.71 -0.27 16.73
N GLY A 293 15.15 0.74 17.42
CA GLY A 293 15.54 1.15 18.76
C GLY A 293 16.62 2.23 18.82
N ILE A 294 16.95 2.88 17.69
CA ILE A 294 17.96 3.96 17.64
C ILE A 294 17.48 5.16 18.47
N GLU A 295 16.21 5.53 18.35
CA GLU A 295 15.62 6.63 19.10
C GLU A 295 15.75 6.40 20.62
N ALA A 296 15.36 5.23 21.11
CA ALA A 296 15.50 4.90 22.53
C ALA A 296 16.94 4.91 23.02
N ALA A 297 17.88 4.43 22.20
CA ALA A 297 19.30 4.44 22.53
C ALA A 297 19.88 5.86 22.57
N LEU A 298 19.44 6.75 21.71
CA LEU A 298 19.82 8.18 21.76
C LEU A 298 19.27 8.86 23.02
N GLU A 299 18.03 8.55 23.40
CA GLU A 299 17.42 9.06 24.63
C GLU A 299 18.14 8.58 25.90
N SER A 300 18.57 7.31 25.95
CA SER A 300 19.29 6.74 27.09
C SER A 300 20.73 7.29 27.24
N GLY A 301 21.30 7.77 26.13
CA GLY A 301 22.69 8.18 26.04
C GLY A 301 23.72 7.04 26.15
N SER A 302 23.28 5.79 26.05
CA SER A 302 24.14 4.61 26.12
C SER A 302 24.76 4.29 24.75
N ALA A 303 26.08 4.36 24.64
CA ALA A 303 26.82 4.04 23.44
C ALA A 303 26.62 2.57 23.03
N ASP A 304 26.61 1.62 23.99
CA ASP A 304 26.44 0.19 23.73
C ASP A 304 25.04 -0.13 23.18
N GLU A 305 24.00 0.57 23.69
CA GLU A 305 22.63 0.42 23.17
C GLU A 305 22.53 1.01 21.76
N LEU A 306 23.17 2.14 21.50
CA LEU A 306 23.21 2.76 20.17
C LEU A 306 23.91 1.84 19.15
N ASP A 307 25.07 1.29 19.50
CA ASP A 307 25.79 0.34 18.63
C ASP A 307 24.93 -0.88 18.32
N THR A 308 24.22 -1.41 19.32
CA THR A 308 23.31 -2.55 19.16
C THR A 308 22.12 -2.20 18.26
N ALA A 309 21.53 -1.01 18.42
CA ALA A 309 20.39 -0.56 17.62
C ALA A 309 20.80 -0.31 16.15
N VAL A 310 21.97 0.31 15.94
CA VAL A 310 22.55 0.52 14.61
C VAL A 310 22.87 -0.82 13.95
N ALA A 311 23.45 -1.78 14.67
CA ALA A 311 23.72 -3.12 14.13
C ALA A 311 22.42 -3.83 13.70
N ARG A 312 21.33 -3.71 14.48
CA ARG A 312 20.01 -4.25 14.13
C ARG A 312 19.44 -3.57 12.88
N TYR A 313 19.54 -2.26 12.79
CA TYR A 313 19.14 -1.47 11.62
C TYR A 313 19.89 -1.92 10.36
N LEU A 314 21.21 -2.02 10.42
CA LEU A 314 22.06 -2.48 9.32
C LEU A 314 21.76 -3.94 8.94
N CYS A 315 21.49 -4.81 9.92
CA CYS A 315 21.06 -6.18 9.67
C CYS A 315 19.76 -6.22 8.86
N ALA A 316 18.76 -5.43 9.25
CA ALA A 316 17.49 -5.35 8.53
C ALA A 316 17.66 -4.90 7.07
N TYR A 317 18.44 -3.85 6.83
CA TYR A 317 18.74 -3.39 5.48
C TYR A 317 19.58 -4.39 4.68
N SER A 318 20.51 -5.10 5.34
CA SER A 318 21.27 -6.16 4.68
C SER A 318 20.37 -7.27 4.15
N MET A 319 19.29 -7.60 4.87
CA MET A 319 18.28 -8.55 4.39
C MET A 319 17.51 -8.01 3.19
N VAL A 320 17.10 -6.74 3.22
CA VAL A 320 16.43 -6.08 2.07
C VAL A 320 17.33 -6.11 0.83
N PHE A 321 18.59 -5.67 0.95
CA PHE A 321 19.51 -5.62 -0.19
C PHE A 321 19.98 -7.01 -0.66
N GLY A 322 20.01 -7.99 0.24
CA GLY A 322 20.45 -9.35 -0.08
C GLY A 322 19.35 -10.24 -0.65
N PHE A 323 18.07 -9.88 -0.48
CA PHE A 323 16.94 -10.70 -0.92
C PHE A 323 16.82 -10.76 -2.46
N GLY A 324 17.22 -9.69 -3.14
CA GLY A 324 17.01 -9.50 -4.59
C GLY A 324 15.75 -8.68 -4.87
N GLY A 325 15.64 -8.19 -6.10
CA GLY A 325 14.63 -7.20 -6.49
C GLY A 325 15.24 -5.80 -6.54
N ILE A 326 14.38 -4.78 -6.60
CA ILE A 326 14.77 -3.37 -6.63
C ILE A 326 14.56 -2.77 -5.23
N PRO A 327 15.62 -2.39 -4.52
CA PRO A 327 15.49 -1.71 -3.24
C PRO A 327 14.79 -0.37 -3.42
N LEU A 328 13.77 -0.13 -2.61
CA LEU A 328 13.03 1.11 -2.58
C LEU A 328 13.29 1.80 -1.25
N ASP A 329 13.55 3.10 -1.33
CA ASP A 329 13.79 3.92 -0.18
C ASP A 329 12.77 5.07 -0.09
N ASN A 330 12.25 5.29 1.10
CA ASN A 330 11.39 6.43 1.38
C ASN A 330 12.15 7.40 2.29
N VAL A 331 12.66 8.46 1.68
CA VAL A 331 13.58 9.41 2.31
C VAL A 331 13.01 10.00 3.62
N GLY A 332 11.73 10.35 3.65
CA GLY A 332 11.09 10.95 4.84
C GLY A 332 11.06 10.01 6.05
N VAL A 333 10.89 8.73 5.82
CA VAL A 333 10.76 7.71 6.88
C VAL A 333 12.11 7.23 7.41
N GLN A 334 13.15 7.28 6.59
CA GLN A 334 14.48 6.82 6.98
C GLN A 334 15.20 7.81 7.91
N TYR A 335 15.08 9.08 7.62
CA TYR A 335 15.81 10.11 8.36
C TYR A 335 15.03 10.71 9.52
N GLY A 336 13.87 10.15 9.88
CA GLY A 336 13.07 10.66 11.00
C GLY A 336 12.53 12.07 10.77
N LEU A 337 12.45 12.51 9.53
CA LEU A 337 11.87 13.79 9.16
C LEU A 337 10.34 13.65 9.18
N GLY A 338 9.80 13.58 10.38
CA GLY A 338 8.40 13.76 10.71
C GLY A 338 7.40 12.91 9.88
N ALA A 339 6.77 11.95 10.52
CA ALA A 339 5.45 11.48 10.09
C ALA A 339 4.40 12.41 10.70
#